data_6743b723edfd6a9834070a43e411c2fa
#
_entry.id   6743b723edfd6a9834070a43e411c2fa
#
_cell.length_a   1.000
_cell.length_b   1.000
_cell.length_c   1.000
_cell.angle_alpha   90.00
_cell.angle_beta   90.00
_cell.angle_gamma   90.00
#
_symmetry.space_group_name_H-M   'P 1'
#
loop_
_entity.id
_entity.type
_entity.pdbx_description
1 polymer ?
#
loop_
_entity_poly.entity_id
_entity_poly.type
_entity_poly.pdbx_seq_one_letter_code
_entity_poly.pdbx_strand_id
1 'polypeptide(L)'
;MGENLAGRAAVVTGGASGIGEACAVRLAADGAAVVVADLNAGAAAAVAGRIGGRAVEVDLAADFDAAALADQADILVNCAGLQHVAPVHEFPPEMFRLILAVMLEAPFRLARAALPHMYEQGFGRIVNISSVHGLRASPFKSAYVAAKHGLEGLSKVIALEGGGRGVTSNTICPAYVRTPLVEKQIADQARIHGISEDRVVEEIMLTEPAIKRLIEPSEVPELVAYLCSAPASFANGSSYVLDGGWSAR
;
A
#
# COMPACT_ATOMS: atom_id res chain seq x y z
N MET A 1 -14.42 -9.12 16.46
CA MET A 1 -13.43 -9.96 17.16
C MET A 1 -12.19 -9.86 16.29
N GLY A 2 -11.08 -9.30 16.83
CA GLY A 2 -9.82 -9.20 16.09
C GLY A 2 -9.28 -10.58 15.78
N GLU A 3 -8.73 -10.75 14.60
CA GLU A 3 -8.01 -11.97 14.22
C GLU A 3 -6.77 -12.09 15.11
N ASN A 4 -6.47 -13.28 15.57
CA ASN A 4 -5.31 -13.49 16.44
C ASN A 4 -4.04 -13.63 15.56
N LEU A 5 -3.27 -12.53 15.45
CA LEU A 5 -1.95 -12.51 14.81
C LEU A 5 -0.81 -12.62 15.83
N ALA A 6 -1.10 -13.08 17.06
CA ALA A 6 -0.09 -13.27 18.10
C ALA A 6 1.03 -14.19 17.63
N GLY A 7 2.27 -13.76 17.84
CA GLY A 7 3.47 -14.46 17.39
C GLY A 7 3.84 -14.26 15.92
N ARG A 8 3.08 -13.44 15.16
CA ARG A 8 3.41 -13.07 13.78
C ARG A 8 4.18 -11.76 13.72
N ALA A 9 5.18 -11.72 12.85
CA ALA A 9 5.93 -10.51 12.53
C ALA A 9 5.36 -9.85 11.26
N ALA A 10 5.03 -8.56 11.35
CA ALA A 10 4.51 -7.79 10.22
C ALA A 10 5.45 -6.62 9.88
N VAL A 11 5.72 -6.42 8.60
CA VAL A 11 6.43 -5.25 8.07
C VAL A 11 5.45 -4.40 7.27
N VAL A 12 5.35 -3.11 7.61
CA VAL A 12 4.51 -2.14 6.92
C VAL A 12 5.38 -1.02 6.37
N THR A 13 5.48 -0.91 5.04
CA THR A 13 6.20 0.19 4.39
C THR A 13 5.30 1.41 4.21
N GLY A 14 5.86 2.63 4.29
CA GLY A 14 5.06 3.85 4.36
C GLY A 14 4.20 3.90 5.62
N GLY A 15 4.67 3.24 6.69
CA GLY A 15 3.91 3.01 7.92
C GLY A 15 3.81 4.21 8.86
N ALA A 16 4.43 5.35 8.52
CA ALA A 16 4.44 6.54 9.34
C ALA A 16 3.23 7.46 9.15
N SER A 17 2.37 7.22 8.16
CA SER A 17 1.21 8.06 7.89
C SER A 17 0.12 7.35 7.08
N GLY A 18 -1.08 7.94 7.05
CA GLY A 18 -2.17 7.56 6.16
C GLY A 18 -2.58 6.10 6.26
N ILE A 19 -2.67 5.42 5.11
CA ILE A 19 -3.08 4.01 5.03
C ILE A 19 -2.07 3.11 5.76
N GLY A 20 -0.76 3.35 5.60
CA GLY A 20 0.28 2.54 6.22
C GLY A 20 0.25 2.61 7.74
N GLU A 21 0.10 3.80 8.31
CA GLU A 21 -0.08 3.99 9.76
C GLU A 21 -1.33 3.24 10.25
N ALA A 22 -2.46 3.41 9.57
CA ALA A 22 -3.70 2.73 9.93
C ALA A 22 -3.56 1.19 9.87
N CYS A 23 -2.83 0.66 8.88
CA CYS A 23 -2.51 -0.77 8.80
C CYS A 23 -1.61 -1.23 9.94
N ALA A 24 -0.57 -0.46 10.26
CA ALA A 24 0.34 -0.79 11.37
C ALA A 24 -0.40 -0.85 12.72
N VAL A 25 -1.26 0.14 12.98
CA VAL A 25 -2.10 0.20 14.19
C VAL A 25 -3.04 -1.00 14.24
N ARG A 26 -3.70 -1.34 13.16
CA ARG A 26 -4.65 -2.45 13.11
C ARG A 26 -3.97 -3.81 13.30
N LEU A 27 -2.87 -4.07 12.60
CA LEU A 27 -2.15 -5.34 12.75
C LEU A 27 -1.58 -5.53 14.16
N ALA A 28 -1.09 -4.46 14.80
CA ALA A 28 -0.66 -4.49 16.19
C ALA A 28 -1.83 -4.76 17.15
N ALA A 29 -3.00 -4.17 16.93
CA ALA A 29 -4.21 -4.43 17.71
C ALA A 29 -4.68 -5.88 17.58
N ASP A 30 -4.43 -6.54 16.43
CA ASP A 30 -4.70 -7.95 16.21
C ASP A 30 -3.58 -8.87 16.76
N GLY A 31 -2.52 -8.31 17.39
CA GLY A 31 -1.48 -9.04 18.12
C GLY A 31 -0.17 -9.26 17.36
N ALA A 32 -0.01 -8.73 16.15
CA ALA A 32 1.25 -8.85 15.42
C ALA A 32 2.37 -7.97 16.02
N ALA A 33 3.61 -8.45 15.96
CA ALA A 33 4.80 -7.64 16.19
C ALA A 33 5.10 -6.81 14.94
N VAL A 34 4.85 -5.49 14.97
CA VAL A 34 4.88 -4.64 13.78
C VAL A 34 6.18 -3.87 13.66
N VAL A 35 6.78 -3.93 12.48
CA VAL A 35 7.86 -3.04 12.02
C VAL A 35 7.24 -1.94 11.16
N VAL A 36 7.38 -0.69 11.61
CA VAL A 36 6.96 0.52 10.88
C VAL A 36 8.15 1.03 10.09
N ALA A 37 8.16 0.78 8.78
CA ALA A 37 9.24 1.17 7.89
C ALA A 37 8.84 2.42 7.08
N ASP A 38 9.61 3.50 7.19
CA ASP A 38 9.32 4.77 6.52
C ASP A 38 10.60 5.59 6.28
N LEU A 39 10.55 6.50 5.35
CA LEU A 39 11.61 7.50 5.13
C LEU A 39 11.67 8.52 6.27
N ASN A 40 10.53 8.81 6.91
CA ASN A 40 10.43 9.74 8.03
C ASN A 40 10.64 9.00 9.37
N ALA A 41 11.88 8.93 9.82
CA ALA A 41 12.28 8.25 11.06
C ALA A 41 11.49 8.73 12.28
N GLY A 42 11.25 10.05 12.42
CA GLY A 42 10.55 10.63 13.57
C GLY A 42 9.08 10.22 13.62
N ALA A 43 8.40 10.28 12.47
CA ALA A 43 7.00 9.85 12.37
C ALA A 43 6.86 8.33 12.54
N ALA A 44 7.79 7.54 11.98
CA ALA A 44 7.81 6.08 12.18
C ALA A 44 8.00 5.72 13.66
N ALA A 45 8.92 6.39 14.35
CA ALA A 45 9.14 6.20 15.80
C ALA A 45 7.90 6.55 16.64
N ALA A 46 7.19 7.63 16.28
CA ALA A 46 5.95 8.02 16.97
C ALA A 46 4.84 6.96 16.80
N VAL A 47 4.66 6.43 15.59
CA VAL A 47 3.69 5.35 15.34
C VAL A 47 4.11 4.08 16.09
N ALA A 48 5.36 3.64 15.93
CA ALA A 48 5.89 2.43 16.58
C ALA A 48 5.76 2.51 18.12
N GLY A 49 6.05 3.67 18.71
CA GLY A 49 5.90 3.89 20.16
C GLY A 49 4.45 3.73 20.65
N ARG A 50 3.47 4.17 19.86
CA ARG A 50 2.05 4.02 20.21
C ARG A 50 1.55 2.58 20.18
N ILE A 51 2.11 1.76 19.30
CA ILE A 51 1.66 0.37 19.07
C ILE A 51 2.57 -0.67 19.73
N GLY A 52 3.62 -0.26 20.43
CA GLY A 52 4.63 -1.19 20.98
C GLY A 52 5.45 -1.91 19.90
N GLY A 53 5.55 -1.32 18.70
CA GLY A 53 6.28 -1.85 17.57
C GLY A 53 7.72 -1.34 17.45
N ARG A 54 8.38 -1.65 16.34
CA ARG A 54 9.72 -1.20 15.98
C ARG A 54 9.68 -0.25 14.80
N ALA A 55 10.35 0.89 14.88
CA ALA A 55 10.55 1.80 13.76
C ALA A 55 11.83 1.46 13.00
N VAL A 56 11.80 1.59 11.68
CA VAL A 56 12.96 1.50 10.79
C VAL A 56 12.91 2.64 9.79
N GLU A 57 13.94 3.50 9.82
CA GLU A 57 14.16 4.47 8.75
C GLU A 57 14.70 3.75 7.52
N VAL A 58 14.04 3.93 6.38
CA VAL A 58 14.47 3.35 5.11
C VAL A 58 14.06 4.20 3.92
N ASP A 59 15.02 4.48 3.05
CA ASP A 59 14.75 5.01 1.71
C ASP A 59 14.60 3.84 0.74
N LEU A 60 13.36 3.56 0.35
CA LEU A 60 13.04 2.47 -0.57
C LEU A 60 13.46 2.75 -2.03
N ALA A 61 13.85 3.99 -2.35
CA ALA A 61 14.40 4.34 -3.65
C ALA A 61 15.92 4.14 -3.74
N ALA A 62 16.57 4.02 -2.59
CA ALA A 62 18.01 3.77 -2.51
C ALA A 62 18.33 2.25 -2.54
N ASP A 63 19.61 1.93 -2.48
CA ASP A 63 20.05 0.55 -2.23
C ASP A 63 19.93 0.24 -0.73
N PHE A 64 18.78 -0.30 -0.32
CA PHE A 64 18.51 -0.69 1.06
C PHE A 64 18.63 -2.19 1.27
N ASP A 65 18.95 -2.60 2.49
CA ASP A 65 19.00 -4.01 2.87
C ASP A 65 17.60 -4.56 3.12
N ALA A 66 17.04 -5.19 2.09
CA ALA A 66 15.70 -5.78 2.17
C ALA A 66 15.66 -7.00 3.11
N ALA A 67 16.76 -7.72 3.27
CA ALA A 67 16.83 -8.86 4.20
C ALA A 67 16.78 -8.38 5.65
N ALA A 68 17.59 -7.39 6.03
CA ALA A 68 17.53 -6.81 7.37
C ALA A 68 16.15 -6.26 7.75
N LEU A 69 15.33 -5.91 6.74
CA LEU A 69 13.98 -5.41 6.98
C LEU A 69 12.90 -6.52 7.02
N ALA A 70 13.00 -7.54 6.16
CA ALA A 70 11.85 -8.42 5.88
C ALA A 70 12.13 -9.93 5.91
N ASP A 71 13.36 -10.40 6.20
CA ASP A 71 13.70 -11.84 6.17
C ASP A 71 12.99 -12.69 7.22
N GLN A 72 12.40 -12.08 8.25
CA GLN A 72 11.60 -12.75 9.30
C GLN A 72 10.12 -12.33 9.26
N ALA A 73 9.67 -11.72 8.17
CA ALA A 73 8.29 -11.25 8.08
C ALA A 73 7.33 -12.40 7.72
N ASP A 74 6.32 -12.61 8.54
CA ASP A 74 5.14 -13.43 8.23
C ASP A 74 4.12 -12.66 7.39
N ILE A 75 4.06 -11.33 7.60
CA ILE A 75 3.13 -10.41 6.94
C ILE A 75 3.93 -9.25 6.35
N LEU A 76 3.71 -8.98 5.08
CA LEU A 76 4.30 -7.84 4.38
C LEU A 76 3.19 -6.97 3.80
N VAL A 77 3.09 -5.71 4.25
CA VAL A 77 2.19 -4.70 3.70
C VAL A 77 2.99 -3.66 2.94
N ASN A 78 2.96 -3.72 1.62
CA ASN A 78 3.59 -2.75 0.74
C ASN A 78 2.66 -1.56 0.54
N CYS A 79 2.85 -0.48 1.32
CA CYS A 79 1.99 0.70 1.31
C CYS A 79 2.72 1.99 0.92
N ALA A 80 4.06 2.01 0.95
CA ALA A 80 4.83 3.19 0.56
C ALA A 80 4.48 3.64 -0.86
N GLY A 81 4.32 4.95 -1.04
CA GLY A 81 3.98 5.49 -2.33
C GLY A 81 4.10 7.00 -2.41
N LEU A 82 4.26 7.48 -3.63
CA LEU A 82 4.33 8.90 -3.96
C LEU A 82 3.70 9.12 -5.33
N GLN A 83 3.42 10.38 -5.64
CA GLN A 83 2.83 10.74 -6.92
C GLN A 83 3.45 12.01 -7.49
N HIS A 84 3.59 12.02 -8.81
CA HIS A 84 3.87 13.20 -9.62
C HIS A 84 2.88 13.23 -10.78
N VAL A 85 2.43 14.42 -11.15
CA VAL A 85 1.42 14.63 -12.19
C VAL A 85 2.01 15.53 -13.27
N ALA A 86 2.14 15.01 -14.49
CA ALA A 86 2.59 15.77 -15.65
C ALA A 86 2.14 15.05 -16.95
N PRO A 87 2.01 15.76 -18.08
CA PRO A 87 1.86 15.14 -19.39
C PRO A 87 3.04 14.19 -19.69
N VAL A 88 2.80 13.11 -20.43
CA VAL A 88 3.83 12.09 -20.70
C VAL A 88 5.11 12.69 -21.30
N HIS A 89 4.98 13.62 -22.22
CA HIS A 89 6.13 14.25 -22.89
C HIS A 89 6.91 15.27 -22.03
N GLU A 90 6.32 15.69 -20.89
CA GLU A 90 6.92 16.59 -19.92
C GLU A 90 7.24 15.88 -18.59
N PHE A 91 6.91 14.59 -18.48
CA PHE A 91 7.10 13.85 -17.24
C PHE A 91 8.61 13.64 -16.96
N PRO A 92 9.15 14.13 -15.83
CA PRO A 92 10.58 14.03 -15.54
C PRO A 92 11.04 12.58 -15.44
N PRO A 93 12.06 12.14 -16.21
CA PRO A 93 12.53 10.75 -16.18
C PRO A 93 13.01 10.28 -14.79
N GLU A 94 13.57 11.18 -13.99
CA GLU A 94 14.01 10.90 -12.62
C GLU A 94 12.82 10.61 -11.70
N MET A 95 11.71 11.34 -11.84
CA MET A 95 10.48 11.06 -11.09
C MET A 95 9.82 9.75 -11.52
N PHE A 96 9.91 9.41 -12.81
CA PHE A 96 9.44 8.13 -13.32
C PHE A 96 10.21 6.97 -12.65
N ARG A 97 11.55 7.05 -12.62
CA ARG A 97 12.40 6.05 -11.97
C ARG A 97 12.13 5.94 -10.48
N LEU A 98 12.02 7.09 -9.78
CA LEU A 98 11.74 7.15 -8.35
C LEU A 98 10.42 6.44 -8.00
N ILE A 99 9.36 6.71 -8.74
CA ILE A 99 8.04 6.09 -8.52
C ILE A 99 8.11 4.58 -8.73
N LEU A 100 8.77 4.11 -9.79
CA LEU A 100 8.94 2.68 -10.04
C LEU A 100 9.81 2.01 -8.97
N ALA A 101 10.88 2.65 -8.52
CA ALA A 101 11.75 2.13 -7.48
C ALA A 101 10.97 1.90 -6.17
N VAL A 102 10.22 2.91 -5.71
CA VAL A 102 9.48 2.83 -4.44
C VAL A 102 8.26 1.92 -4.53
N MET A 103 7.52 1.94 -5.65
CA MET A 103 6.17 1.36 -5.71
C MET A 103 6.11 0.02 -6.46
N LEU A 104 7.21 -0.42 -7.08
CA LEU A 104 7.28 -1.70 -7.79
C LEU A 104 8.55 -2.48 -7.43
N GLU A 105 9.73 -1.87 -7.55
CA GLU A 105 10.99 -2.57 -7.29
C GLU A 105 11.15 -2.89 -5.80
N ALA A 106 10.89 -1.94 -4.91
CA ALA A 106 10.98 -2.19 -3.46
C ALA A 106 10.01 -3.28 -2.98
N PRO A 107 8.72 -3.32 -3.36
CA PRO A 107 7.84 -4.45 -3.11
C PRO A 107 8.39 -5.79 -3.60
N PHE A 108 9.02 -5.84 -4.77
CA PHE A 108 9.69 -7.05 -5.27
C PHE A 108 10.87 -7.45 -4.37
N ARG A 109 11.76 -6.52 -4.01
CA ARG A 109 12.93 -6.77 -3.16
C ARG A 109 12.53 -7.29 -1.78
N LEU A 110 11.50 -6.69 -1.17
CA LEU A 110 10.96 -7.09 0.13
C LEU A 110 10.28 -8.46 0.07
N ALA A 111 9.45 -8.72 -0.94
CA ALA A 111 8.85 -10.03 -1.14
C ALA A 111 9.92 -11.11 -1.33
N ARG A 112 10.96 -10.85 -2.16
CA ARG A 112 12.08 -11.76 -2.36
C ARG A 112 12.81 -12.10 -1.05
N ALA A 113 12.94 -11.13 -0.13
CA ALA A 113 13.57 -11.33 1.16
C ALA A 113 12.67 -12.11 2.14
N ALA A 114 11.36 -11.86 2.16
CA ALA A 114 10.42 -12.48 3.08
C ALA A 114 10.01 -13.92 2.69
N LEU A 115 9.95 -14.22 1.40
CA LEU A 115 9.41 -15.49 0.89
C LEU A 115 10.13 -16.74 1.43
N PRO A 116 11.46 -16.80 1.58
CA PRO A 116 12.14 -17.99 2.16
C PRO A 116 11.60 -18.33 3.55
N HIS A 117 11.52 -17.36 4.45
CA HIS A 117 10.95 -17.54 5.79
C HIS A 117 9.47 -17.94 5.73
N MET A 118 8.65 -17.26 4.94
CA MET A 118 7.24 -17.59 4.78
C MET A 118 7.04 -19.03 4.28
N TYR A 119 7.91 -19.52 3.40
CA TYR A 119 7.88 -20.89 2.90
C TYR A 119 8.24 -21.91 3.99
N GLU A 120 9.23 -21.62 4.81
CA GLU A 120 9.63 -22.48 5.94
C GLU A 120 8.55 -22.56 7.00
N GLN A 121 7.87 -21.43 7.26
CA GLN A 121 6.75 -21.38 8.22
C GLN A 121 5.45 -21.98 7.69
N GLY A 122 5.34 -22.26 6.39
CA GLY A 122 4.08 -22.66 5.76
C GLY A 122 2.98 -21.59 5.90
N PHE A 123 3.37 -20.33 6.11
CA PHE A 123 2.49 -19.19 6.29
C PHE A 123 3.15 -17.92 5.77
N GLY A 124 2.44 -17.17 4.95
CA GLY A 124 2.83 -15.83 4.52
C GLY A 124 1.64 -15.05 4.00
N ARG A 125 1.62 -13.75 4.26
CA ARG A 125 0.60 -12.83 3.79
C ARG A 125 1.26 -11.59 3.20
N ILE A 126 1.15 -11.43 1.89
CA ILE A 126 1.65 -10.25 1.18
C ILE A 126 0.43 -9.44 0.72
N VAL A 127 0.26 -8.25 1.26
CA VAL A 127 -0.80 -7.33 0.91
C VAL A 127 -0.19 -6.08 0.28
N ASN A 128 -0.47 -5.87 -0.99
CA ASN A 128 0.04 -4.74 -1.75
C ASN A 128 -1.04 -3.66 -1.84
N ILE A 129 -0.79 -2.48 -1.29
CA ILE A 129 -1.69 -1.34 -1.47
C ILE A 129 -1.48 -0.78 -2.87
N SER A 130 -2.34 -1.23 -3.76
CA SER A 130 -2.41 -0.80 -5.15
C SER A 130 -3.23 0.49 -5.28
N SER A 131 -4.09 0.58 -6.26
CA SER A 131 -5.04 1.67 -6.51
C SER A 131 -6.05 1.22 -7.55
N VAL A 132 -7.19 1.91 -7.67
CA VAL A 132 -8.00 1.84 -8.89
C VAL A 132 -7.15 2.05 -10.16
N HIS A 133 -6.06 2.80 -10.03
CA HIS A 133 -5.09 3.05 -11.11
C HIS A 133 -4.11 1.88 -11.36
N GLY A 134 -4.22 0.79 -10.65
CA GLY A 134 -3.61 -0.49 -11.00
C GLY A 134 -4.45 -1.30 -12.00
N LEU A 135 -5.73 -0.93 -12.15
CA LEU A 135 -6.70 -1.61 -13.03
C LEU A 135 -7.18 -0.70 -14.17
N ARG A 136 -7.08 0.61 -14.02
CA ARG A 136 -7.50 1.63 -14.99
C ARG A 136 -6.46 2.73 -15.07
N ALA A 137 -6.46 3.48 -16.16
CA ALA A 137 -5.57 4.62 -16.34
C ALA A 137 -6.28 5.96 -16.10
N SER A 138 -5.50 6.98 -15.74
CA SER A 138 -5.91 8.39 -15.81
C SER A 138 -4.82 9.20 -16.47
N PRO A 139 -5.14 10.28 -17.18
CA PRO A 139 -4.15 11.17 -17.76
C PRO A 139 -3.19 11.72 -16.71
N PHE A 140 -2.00 12.10 -17.14
CA PHE A 140 -0.97 12.79 -16.36
C PHE A 140 -0.33 11.98 -15.21
N LYS A 141 -0.61 10.68 -15.08
CA LYS A 141 -0.13 9.81 -14.00
C LYS A 141 0.70 8.62 -14.54
N SER A 142 1.50 8.82 -15.59
CA SER A 142 2.16 7.75 -16.34
C SER A 142 2.96 6.79 -15.45
N ALA A 143 3.86 7.30 -14.60
CA ALA A 143 4.68 6.48 -13.71
C ALA A 143 3.84 5.75 -12.65
N TYR A 144 2.89 6.44 -12.03
CA TYR A 144 2.01 5.88 -11.00
C TYR A 144 1.16 4.73 -11.57
N VAL A 145 0.53 4.94 -12.71
CA VAL A 145 -0.27 3.92 -13.41
C VAL A 145 0.60 2.72 -13.79
N ALA A 146 1.79 2.96 -14.35
CA ALA A 146 2.72 1.89 -14.72
C ALA A 146 3.17 1.07 -13.49
N ALA A 147 3.53 1.74 -12.38
CA ALA A 147 3.94 1.07 -11.14
C ALA A 147 2.80 0.22 -10.56
N LYS A 148 1.58 0.77 -10.49
CA LYS A 148 0.43 0.05 -9.90
C LYS A 148 -0.03 -1.12 -10.78
N HIS A 149 -0.03 -1.00 -12.11
CA HIS A 149 -0.26 -2.14 -13.00
C HIS A 149 0.83 -3.20 -12.87
N GLY A 150 2.10 -2.79 -12.77
CA GLY A 150 3.21 -3.71 -12.50
C GLY A 150 3.06 -4.46 -11.17
N LEU A 151 2.61 -3.76 -10.12
CA LEU A 151 2.37 -4.33 -8.80
C LEU A 151 1.23 -5.38 -8.81
N GLU A 152 0.17 -5.17 -9.59
CA GLU A 152 -0.88 -6.16 -9.84
C GLU A 152 -0.30 -7.44 -10.47
N GLY A 153 0.56 -7.29 -11.49
CA GLY A 153 1.25 -8.42 -12.12
C GLY A 153 2.17 -9.15 -11.16
N LEU A 154 3.01 -8.43 -10.43
CA LEU A 154 3.94 -8.98 -9.43
C LEU A 154 3.19 -9.78 -8.36
N SER A 155 2.10 -9.23 -7.83
CA SER A 155 1.28 -9.89 -6.81
C SER A 155 0.73 -11.24 -7.30
N LYS A 156 0.29 -11.32 -8.55
CA LYS A 156 -0.22 -12.57 -9.17
C LYS A 156 0.88 -13.62 -9.32
N VAL A 157 2.09 -13.23 -9.72
CA VAL A 157 3.24 -14.15 -9.81
C VAL A 157 3.56 -14.73 -8.44
N ILE A 158 3.69 -13.88 -7.41
CA ILE A 158 3.94 -14.31 -6.04
C ILE A 158 2.85 -15.26 -5.54
N ALA A 159 1.58 -14.96 -5.84
CA ALA A 159 0.45 -15.81 -5.47
C ALA A 159 0.54 -17.21 -6.08
N LEU A 160 0.93 -17.32 -7.35
CA LEU A 160 1.07 -18.60 -8.04
C LEU A 160 2.25 -19.42 -7.51
N GLU A 161 3.39 -18.78 -7.23
CA GLU A 161 4.59 -19.44 -6.72
C GLU A 161 4.45 -19.83 -5.24
N GLY A 162 3.74 -19.01 -4.44
CA GLY A 162 3.63 -19.15 -2.99
C GLY A 162 2.46 -20.01 -2.53
N GLY A 163 1.40 -20.15 -3.34
CA GLY A 163 0.14 -20.79 -2.91
C GLY A 163 0.29 -22.19 -2.37
N GLY A 164 1.10 -23.04 -3.03
CA GLY A 164 1.39 -24.41 -2.58
C GLY A 164 2.26 -24.50 -1.30
N ARG A 165 2.75 -23.35 -0.81
CA ARG A 165 3.59 -23.23 0.38
C ARG A 165 2.94 -22.39 1.49
N GLY A 166 1.61 -22.19 1.44
CA GLY A 166 0.87 -21.45 2.46
C GLY A 166 0.99 -19.93 2.39
N VAL A 167 1.56 -19.38 1.31
CA VAL A 167 1.72 -17.93 1.12
C VAL A 167 0.64 -17.42 0.18
N THR A 168 -0.02 -16.33 0.57
CA THR A 168 -0.94 -15.59 -0.31
C THR A 168 -0.42 -14.20 -0.62
N SER A 169 -0.69 -13.72 -1.83
CA SER A 169 -0.38 -12.35 -2.24
C SER A 169 -1.59 -11.74 -2.93
N ASN A 170 -2.07 -10.62 -2.40
CA ASN A 170 -3.24 -9.93 -2.90
C ASN A 170 -2.98 -8.42 -3.01
N THR A 171 -3.79 -7.73 -3.80
CA THR A 171 -3.78 -6.28 -3.90
C THR A 171 -5.08 -5.69 -3.36
N ILE A 172 -5.00 -4.53 -2.74
CA ILE A 172 -6.14 -3.69 -2.42
C ILE A 172 -6.08 -2.47 -3.34
N CYS A 173 -7.16 -2.18 -4.02
CA CYS A 173 -7.26 -1.15 -5.05
C CYS A 173 -8.23 -0.04 -4.60
N PRO A 174 -7.80 0.87 -3.69
CA PRO A 174 -8.65 1.96 -3.26
C PRO A 174 -8.76 3.05 -4.32
N ALA A 175 -9.87 3.78 -4.29
CA ALA A 175 -10.00 5.10 -4.89
C ALA A 175 -9.29 6.15 -4.02
N TYR A 176 -9.89 7.34 -3.85
CA TYR A 176 -9.29 8.39 -3.04
C TYR A 176 -9.52 8.16 -1.55
N VAL A 177 -8.43 7.92 -0.81
CA VAL A 177 -8.40 7.79 0.65
C VAL A 177 -7.93 9.10 1.25
N ARG A 178 -8.61 9.61 2.28
CA ARG A 178 -8.26 10.84 2.99
C ARG A 178 -6.91 10.69 3.72
N THR A 179 -5.84 10.98 3.04
CA THR A 179 -4.45 10.86 3.51
C THR A 179 -3.72 12.17 3.28
N PRO A 180 -2.58 12.42 3.94
CA PRO A 180 -1.76 13.61 3.67
C PRO A 180 -1.40 13.77 2.17
N LEU A 181 -1.21 12.66 1.45
CA LEU A 181 -0.96 12.67 0.01
C LEU A 181 -2.16 13.22 -0.78
N VAL A 182 -3.37 12.80 -0.44
CA VAL A 182 -4.60 13.24 -1.12
C VAL A 182 -4.96 14.66 -0.71
N GLU A 183 -4.82 15.02 0.56
CA GLU A 183 -5.06 16.40 1.03
C GLU A 183 -4.14 17.39 0.30
N LYS A 184 -2.87 17.05 0.13
CA LYS A 184 -1.95 17.86 -0.68
C LYS A 184 -2.41 17.98 -2.14
N GLN A 185 -2.91 16.90 -2.75
CA GLN A 185 -3.45 16.94 -4.11
C GLN A 185 -4.69 17.85 -4.21
N ILE A 186 -5.56 17.83 -3.21
CA ILE A 186 -6.75 18.69 -3.14
C ILE A 186 -6.31 20.16 -3.14
N ALA A 187 -5.39 20.53 -2.25
CA ALA A 187 -4.89 21.91 -2.14
C ALA A 187 -4.19 22.38 -3.44
N ASP A 188 -3.37 21.53 -4.06
CA ASP A 188 -2.70 21.85 -5.31
C ASP A 188 -3.69 22.04 -6.46
N GLN A 189 -4.70 21.21 -6.58
CA GLN A 189 -5.74 21.34 -7.61
C GLN A 189 -6.64 22.56 -7.37
N ALA A 190 -7.01 22.85 -6.13
CA ALA A 190 -7.75 24.06 -5.78
C ALA A 190 -7.03 25.32 -6.27
N ARG A 191 -5.72 25.38 -6.04
CA ARG A 191 -4.87 26.48 -6.50
C ARG A 191 -4.78 26.58 -8.02
N ILE A 192 -4.60 25.43 -8.72
CA ILE A 192 -4.44 25.39 -10.18
C ILE A 192 -5.74 25.78 -10.89
N HIS A 193 -6.87 25.29 -10.39
CA HIS A 193 -8.20 25.53 -11.02
C HIS A 193 -8.90 26.78 -10.50
N GLY A 194 -8.36 27.46 -9.47
CA GLY A 194 -8.99 28.66 -8.88
C GLY A 194 -10.35 28.39 -8.24
N ILE A 195 -10.54 27.18 -7.68
CA ILE A 195 -11.79 26.75 -7.01
C ILE A 195 -11.50 26.36 -5.55
N SER A 196 -12.54 26.20 -4.74
CA SER A 196 -12.37 25.74 -3.36
C SER A 196 -11.98 24.27 -3.29
N GLU A 197 -11.37 23.85 -2.17
CA GLU A 197 -11.00 22.46 -1.91
C GLU A 197 -12.22 21.52 -1.95
N ASP A 198 -13.36 21.95 -1.41
CA ASP A 198 -14.62 21.21 -1.46
C ASP A 198 -15.06 20.94 -2.90
N ARG A 199 -14.95 21.97 -3.78
CA ARG A 199 -15.26 21.79 -5.20
C ARG A 199 -14.29 20.87 -5.91
N VAL A 200 -13.01 20.85 -5.52
CA VAL A 200 -12.06 19.85 -6.06
C VAL A 200 -12.52 18.43 -5.70
N VAL A 201 -12.93 18.21 -4.45
CA VAL A 201 -13.43 16.90 -4.02
C VAL A 201 -14.69 16.53 -4.81
N GLU A 202 -15.67 17.41 -4.88
CA GLU A 202 -16.97 17.11 -5.51
C GLU A 202 -16.88 17.00 -7.03
N GLU A 203 -16.22 17.97 -7.69
CA GLU A 203 -16.25 18.15 -9.14
C GLU A 203 -15.11 17.45 -9.88
N ILE A 204 -14.03 17.04 -9.17
CA ILE A 204 -12.88 16.39 -9.78
C ILE A 204 -12.67 14.99 -9.23
N MET A 205 -12.58 14.82 -7.90
CA MET A 205 -12.22 13.53 -7.32
C MET A 205 -13.39 12.55 -7.24
N LEU A 206 -14.58 13.04 -6.95
CA LEU A 206 -15.79 12.21 -6.75
C LEU A 206 -16.71 12.15 -7.97
N THR A 207 -16.24 12.55 -9.14
CA THR A 207 -17.02 12.43 -10.39
C THR A 207 -17.33 10.98 -10.74
N GLU A 208 -16.33 10.12 -10.66
CA GLU A 208 -16.43 8.73 -11.10
C GLU A 208 -17.07 7.79 -10.05
N PRO A 209 -16.68 7.80 -8.76
CA PRO A 209 -17.29 6.91 -7.77
C PRO A 209 -18.80 7.12 -7.63
N ALA A 210 -19.57 6.04 -7.46
CA ALA A 210 -20.99 6.12 -7.13
C ALA A 210 -21.21 6.59 -5.69
N ILE A 211 -20.31 6.18 -4.78
CA ILE A 211 -20.30 6.65 -3.39
C ILE A 211 -19.55 7.98 -3.33
N LYS A 212 -20.28 9.07 -3.02
CA LYS A 212 -19.79 10.45 -3.11
C LYS A 212 -19.11 10.93 -1.82
N ARG A 213 -18.08 10.22 -1.39
CA ARG A 213 -17.18 10.63 -0.29
C ARG A 213 -15.77 10.06 -0.50
N LEU A 214 -14.80 10.64 0.16
CA LEU A 214 -13.48 10.01 0.29
C LEU A 214 -13.57 8.79 1.21
N ILE A 215 -12.68 7.83 0.98
CA ILE A 215 -12.50 6.68 1.87
C ILE A 215 -11.74 7.16 3.10
N GLU A 216 -12.19 6.77 4.29
CA GLU A 216 -11.43 7.06 5.50
C GLU A 216 -10.24 6.10 5.65
N PRO A 217 -9.08 6.55 6.15
CA PRO A 217 -7.90 5.70 6.31
C PRO A 217 -8.14 4.43 7.11
N SER A 218 -9.13 4.44 8.02
CA SER A 218 -9.52 3.28 8.84
C SER A 218 -10.31 2.20 8.08
N GLU A 219 -10.80 2.47 6.88
CA GLU A 219 -11.58 1.49 6.09
C GLU A 219 -10.66 0.48 5.37
N VAL A 220 -9.45 0.90 4.98
CA VAL A 220 -8.51 0.03 4.26
C VAL A 220 -7.93 -1.09 5.13
N PRO A 221 -7.48 -0.83 6.38
CA PRO A 221 -6.89 -1.85 7.23
C PRO A 221 -7.84 -2.98 7.63
N GLU A 222 -9.16 -2.78 7.58
CA GLU A 222 -10.13 -3.85 7.81
C GLU A 222 -9.98 -4.96 6.76
N LEU A 223 -9.76 -4.58 5.50
CA LEU A 223 -9.52 -5.52 4.42
C LEU A 223 -8.11 -6.14 4.51
N VAL A 224 -7.11 -5.37 4.95
CA VAL A 224 -5.76 -5.91 5.24
C VAL A 224 -5.84 -6.98 6.33
N ALA A 225 -6.51 -6.71 7.43
CA ALA A 225 -6.70 -7.67 8.53
C ALA A 225 -7.42 -8.93 8.06
N TYR A 226 -8.49 -8.79 7.27
CA TYR A 226 -9.15 -9.95 6.65
C TYR A 226 -8.18 -10.78 5.81
N LEU A 227 -7.41 -10.14 4.92
CA LEU A 227 -6.46 -10.86 4.04
C LEU A 227 -5.30 -11.52 4.81
N CYS A 228 -4.98 -11.04 6.01
CA CYS A 228 -4.00 -11.66 6.90
C CYS A 228 -4.58 -12.80 7.73
N SER A 229 -5.89 -12.95 7.78
CA SER A 229 -6.60 -13.90 8.61
C SER A 229 -6.59 -15.33 8.06
N ALA A 230 -6.93 -16.31 8.92
CA ALA A 230 -7.09 -17.70 8.53
C ALA A 230 -8.25 -17.92 7.54
N PRO A 231 -9.44 -17.29 7.69
CA PRO A 231 -10.53 -17.38 6.71
C PRO A 231 -10.15 -16.95 5.30
N ALA A 232 -9.18 -16.04 5.15
CA ALA A 232 -8.71 -15.58 3.84
C ALA A 232 -7.64 -16.49 3.20
N SER A 233 -7.37 -17.66 3.75
CA SER A 233 -6.31 -18.57 3.26
C SER A 233 -6.50 -19.03 1.81
N PHE A 234 -7.70 -18.93 1.26
CA PHE A 234 -8.02 -19.24 -0.14
C PHE A 234 -8.14 -17.98 -1.03
N ALA A 235 -8.00 -16.78 -0.43
CA ALA A 235 -7.95 -15.50 -1.14
C ALA A 235 -6.52 -15.27 -1.63
N ASN A 236 -6.25 -15.54 -2.91
CA ASN A 236 -4.90 -15.48 -3.45
C ASN A 236 -4.89 -14.97 -4.90
N GLY A 237 -3.97 -14.06 -5.22
CA GLY A 237 -3.81 -13.47 -6.55
C GLY A 237 -4.95 -12.52 -6.96
N SER A 238 -5.75 -12.06 -6.02
CA SER A 238 -6.94 -11.25 -6.26
C SER A 238 -6.69 -9.76 -6.08
N SER A 239 -7.41 -8.95 -6.87
CA SER A 239 -7.46 -7.49 -6.73
C SER A 239 -8.76 -7.11 -6.01
N TYR A 240 -8.64 -6.62 -4.78
CA TYR A 240 -9.78 -6.21 -3.96
C TYR A 240 -10.07 -4.73 -4.16
N VAL A 241 -11.13 -4.46 -4.90
CA VAL A 241 -11.50 -3.08 -5.27
C VAL A 241 -12.26 -2.41 -4.12
N LEU A 242 -11.78 -1.24 -3.71
CA LEU A 242 -12.40 -0.38 -2.71
C LEU A 242 -12.55 1.04 -3.30
N ASP A 243 -13.45 1.20 -4.27
CA ASP A 243 -13.51 2.39 -5.13
C ASP A 243 -14.88 3.05 -5.24
N GLY A 244 -15.83 2.64 -4.40
CA GLY A 244 -17.17 3.22 -4.39
C GLY A 244 -17.95 3.02 -5.70
N GLY A 245 -17.61 1.98 -6.48
CA GLY A 245 -18.26 1.66 -7.74
C GLY A 245 -17.68 2.37 -8.97
N TRP A 246 -16.51 3.01 -8.84
CA TRP A 246 -15.83 3.66 -9.96
C TRP A 246 -15.55 2.68 -11.10
N SER A 247 -15.02 1.50 -10.80
CA SER A 247 -14.63 0.50 -11.80
C SER A 247 -15.75 -0.46 -12.21
N ALA A 248 -16.96 -0.29 -11.70
CA ALA A 248 -18.11 -1.16 -12.00
C ALA A 248 -18.73 -0.90 -13.40
N ARG A 249 -18.21 0.06 -14.18
CA ARG A 249 -18.69 0.47 -15.52
C ARG A 249 -17.53 0.54 -16.53
#